data_d8612ff4ac5e60071980cdc80d72c834
#
_entry.id   d8612ff4ac5e60071980cdc80d72c834
#
_cell.length_a   1.000
_cell.length_b   1.000
_cell.length_c   1.000
_cell.angle_alpha   90.00
_cell.angle_beta   90.00
_cell.angle_gamma   90.00
#
_symmetry.space_group_name_H-M   'P 1'
#
loop_
_entity.id
_entity.type
_entity.pdbx_description
1 polymer ?
#
loop_
_entity_poly.entity_id
_entity_poly.type
_entity_poly.pdbx_seq_one_letter_code
_entity_poly.pdbx_strand_id
1 'polypeptide(L)'
;MKKTVIALVVLMSFAGVSCRHNDAGPSCREFSAVKCNVDALLASQSFVADIFSSRIKERTPVSSLAATLKVRFCIDPSLEGESAEILVKKGKAVIRGARFRAVVAGAGELLRAISYGEKTFCIPDTVLHFAPAKPFRQVYFGRHFDNWYHRAPADKMLRYIDDMALWGMNAVHTILNYPAVDAVHAAESDKEEFAAVSKALAARVRELDMDLTVSGGGNVAPSDMPSEYRATLNTDWRRGGNEWCVCPEIPGALEYLLNVKKGHIGQLSGLPVSGIEFWPYDEGGCGCPLCSPWGGRGYVKLIERYRHLFDEAFPGCLKLVSTWCFDDDDWDLFYEFLRNQDWVDYIVTDSHGEFPEYPLKHPLPEGVKLITFPEISMWGRYPWGSFGAIATPQRFERLFRQAEGISSGCQLYSEGLFEDLNKFVVNGLYKNPSMHADDLLREYARYEFPGCDVDDFVDFVHVLEDTHETYVEGTENDYFVKNYIVKGPAGELDRRRAVCAENLALAEKMERQMLPSVRSGWRWRVLKLRAVIDDQLYSTRQLHNPVLDAAYMELVGIYCAEEQLKGVAKGYGGHTCPPVLPNQ
;
A
#
# COMPACT_ATOMS: atom_id res chain seq x y z
N MET A 1 44.61 -29.68 7.13
CA MET A 1 44.05 -29.72 5.75
C MET A 1 42.76 -28.92 5.76
N LYS A 2 42.83 -27.66 5.35
CA LYS A 2 41.67 -26.76 5.25
C LYS A 2 41.07 -26.93 3.85
N LYS A 3 39.81 -27.35 3.77
CA LYS A 3 39.06 -27.37 2.50
C LYS A 3 38.40 -25.99 2.32
N THR A 4 38.91 -25.24 1.38
CA THR A 4 38.35 -23.99 0.89
C THR A 4 37.19 -24.34 -0.05
N VAL A 5 35.98 -23.99 0.32
CA VAL A 5 34.79 -24.04 -0.58
C VAL A 5 34.74 -22.72 -1.32
N ILE A 6 35.01 -22.78 -2.62
CA ILE A 6 34.82 -21.62 -3.52
C ILE A 6 33.34 -21.61 -3.92
N ALA A 7 32.60 -20.63 -3.40
CA ALA A 7 31.24 -20.32 -3.90
C ALA A 7 31.38 -19.58 -5.23
N LEU A 8 30.95 -20.23 -6.29
CA LEU A 8 30.86 -19.64 -7.62
C LEU A 8 29.56 -18.80 -7.68
N VAL A 9 29.68 -17.48 -7.52
CA VAL A 9 28.60 -16.54 -7.76
C VAL A 9 28.46 -16.37 -9.27
N VAL A 10 27.44 -16.97 -9.85
CA VAL A 10 27.05 -16.74 -11.25
C VAL A 10 26.20 -15.47 -11.30
N LEU A 11 26.83 -14.36 -11.63
CA LEU A 11 26.14 -13.14 -12.04
C LEU A 11 25.52 -13.38 -13.42
N MET A 12 24.22 -13.67 -13.47
CA MET A 12 23.47 -13.59 -14.72
C MET A 12 22.88 -12.19 -14.83
N SER A 13 23.47 -11.40 -15.71
CA SER A 13 22.94 -10.14 -16.18
C SER A 13 21.60 -10.36 -16.88
N PHE A 14 20.53 -9.73 -16.42
CA PHE A 14 19.26 -9.65 -17.12
C PHE A 14 19.43 -8.75 -18.36
N ALA A 15 19.59 -9.37 -19.52
CA ALA A 15 19.38 -8.68 -20.78
C ALA A 15 17.87 -8.54 -20.98
N GLY A 16 17.39 -7.31 -21.02
CA GLY A 16 16.00 -7.00 -21.34
C GLY A 16 15.63 -7.60 -22.72
N VAL A 17 14.66 -8.49 -22.73
CA VAL A 17 14.08 -9.00 -23.97
C VAL A 17 13.08 -7.97 -24.48
N SER A 18 13.57 -7.06 -25.31
CA SER A 18 12.74 -6.23 -26.17
C SER A 18 12.18 -7.12 -27.28
N CYS A 19 10.90 -7.40 -27.27
CA CYS A 19 10.22 -8.04 -28.40
C CYS A 19 10.06 -7.04 -29.55
N ARG A 20 11.13 -6.83 -30.33
CA ARG A 20 10.99 -6.39 -31.72
C ARG A 20 10.68 -7.64 -32.58
N HIS A 21 9.63 -7.59 -33.37
CA HIS A 21 9.37 -8.58 -34.42
C HIS A 21 10.61 -8.70 -35.32
N ASN A 22 11.17 -9.91 -35.40
CA ASN A 22 12.30 -10.41 -36.19
C ASN A 22 13.62 -10.53 -35.41
N ASP A 23 13.65 -11.49 -34.46
CA ASP A 23 14.81 -12.33 -34.23
C ASP A 23 14.31 -13.62 -33.57
N ALA A 24 14.77 -14.79 -34.03
CA ALA A 24 14.36 -16.08 -33.53
C ALA A 24 14.83 -16.32 -32.08
N GLY A 25 14.15 -15.69 -31.14
CA GLY A 25 14.22 -15.98 -29.71
C GLY A 25 13.63 -17.36 -29.41
N PRO A 26 13.83 -17.92 -28.21
CA PRO A 26 13.33 -19.25 -27.86
C PRO A 26 11.83 -19.30 -28.15
N SER A 27 11.39 -20.29 -28.93
CA SER A 27 10.03 -20.43 -29.41
C SER A 27 9.04 -20.39 -28.23
N CYS A 28 8.29 -19.30 -28.11
CA CYS A 28 7.26 -19.15 -27.11
C CYS A 28 6.09 -20.05 -27.46
N ARG A 29 5.72 -20.96 -26.57
CA ARG A 29 4.59 -21.86 -26.81
C ARG A 29 3.29 -21.18 -26.45
N GLU A 30 2.36 -21.17 -27.40
CA GLU A 30 1.03 -20.59 -27.21
C GLU A 30 0.07 -21.55 -26.49
N PHE A 31 -0.75 -20.96 -25.60
CA PHE A 31 -1.79 -21.62 -24.83
C PHE A 31 -3.09 -20.82 -24.93
N SER A 32 -4.22 -21.51 -24.84
CA SER A 32 -5.55 -20.89 -24.75
C SER A 32 -6.30 -21.27 -23.47
N ALA A 33 -5.74 -22.16 -22.69
CA ALA A 33 -6.33 -22.61 -21.45
C ALA A 33 -5.24 -22.90 -20.40
N VAL A 34 -5.62 -22.85 -19.16
CA VAL A 34 -4.81 -23.29 -18.02
C VAL A 34 -5.53 -24.41 -17.27
N LYS A 35 -4.79 -25.42 -16.84
CA LYS A 35 -5.24 -26.46 -15.93
C LYS A 35 -4.35 -26.49 -14.71
N CYS A 36 -4.91 -26.16 -13.56
CA CYS A 36 -4.21 -26.09 -12.29
C CYS A 36 -4.43 -27.38 -11.48
N ASN A 37 -3.37 -27.83 -10.80
CA ASN A 37 -3.40 -28.88 -9.80
C ASN A 37 -2.72 -28.36 -8.53
N VAL A 38 -3.26 -28.73 -7.40
CA VAL A 38 -2.74 -28.35 -6.08
C VAL A 38 -2.38 -29.63 -5.31
N ASP A 39 -1.21 -29.65 -4.69
CA ASP A 39 -0.77 -30.80 -3.91
C ASP A 39 -1.63 -31.01 -2.66
N ALA A 40 -1.62 -32.23 -2.15
CA ALA A 40 -2.41 -32.62 -0.97
C ALA A 40 -2.11 -31.75 0.28
N LEU A 41 -0.88 -31.28 0.42
CA LEU A 41 -0.48 -30.36 1.50
C LEU A 41 -1.15 -28.98 1.43
N LEU A 42 -1.66 -28.61 0.25
CA LEU A 42 -2.35 -27.35 -0.02
C LEU A 42 -3.86 -27.56 -0.28
N ALA A 43 -4.43 -28.69 0.09
CA ALA A 43 -5.83 -29.01 -0.22
C ALA A 43 -6.82 -27.95 0.32
N SER A 44 -6.58 -27.42 1.52
CA SER A 44 -7.38 -26.34 2.13
C SER A 44 -7.14 -24.96 1.49
N GLN A 45 -6.11 -24.82 0.69
CA GLN A 45 -5.67 -23.58 0.02
C GLN A 45 -5.76 -23.68 -1.51
N SER A 46 -6.62 -24.61 -2.00
CA SER A 46 -6.81 -24.87 -3.43
C SER A 46 -7.30 -23.63 -4.22
N PHE A 47 -7.88 -22.65 -3.55
CA PHE A 47 -8.31 -21.38 -4.15
C PHE A 47 -7.19 -20.60 -4.87
N VAL A 48 -5.89 -20.88 -4.59
CA VAL A 48 -4.78 -20.30 -5.35
C VAL A 48 -4.86 -20.63 -6.84
N ALA A 49 -5.36 -21.82 -7.16
CA ALA A 49 -5.58 -22.25 -8.55
C ALA A 49 -6.68 -21.41 -9.24
N ASP A 50 -7.71 -21.04 -8.50
CA ASP A 50 -8.82 -20.21 -9.00
C ASP A 50 -8.37 -18.77 -9.16
N ILE A 51 -7.61 -18.20 -8.21
CA ILE A 51 -6.98 -16.88 -8.33
C ILE A 51 -6.12 -16.85 -9.59
N PHE A 52 -5.18 -17.77 -9.73
CA PHE A 52 -4.27 -17.84 -10.88
C PHE A 52 -5.03 -17.92 -12.22
N SER A 53 -6.00 -18.83 -12.28
CA SER A 53 -6.79 -19.04 -13.50
C SER A 53 -7.65 -17.84 -13.87
N SER A 54 -8.22 -17.15 -12.87
CA SER A 54 -9.03 -15.94 -13.10
C SER A 54 -8.19 -14.80 -13.68
N ARG A 55 -6.97 -14.59 -13.17
CA ARG A 55 -6.07 -13.53 -13.67
C ARG A 55 -5.66 -13.74 -15.12
N ILE A 56 -5.49 -15.01 -15.57
CA ILE A 56 -5.25 -15.33 -16.97
C ILE A 56 -6.50 -15.03 -17.83
N LYS A 57 -7.69 -15.49 -17.37
CA LYS A 57 -8.95 -15.28 -18.10
C LYS A 57 -9.30 -13.81 -18.28
N GLU A 58 -9.00 -12.98 -17.31
CA GLU A 58 -9.23 -11.53 -17.39
C GLU A 58 -8.41 -10.86 -18.50
N ARG A 59 -7.21 -11.36 -18.76
CA ARG A 59 -6.30 -10.82 -19.78
C ARG A 59 -6.47 -11.51 -21.13
N THR A 60 -6.83 -12.79 -21.13
CA THR A 60 -7.09 -13.59 -22.35
C THR A 60 -8.47 -14.25 -22.23
N PRO A 61 -9.57 -13.51 -22.44
CA PRO A 61 -10.92 -14.01 -22.19
C PRO A 61 -11.45 -14.97 -23.27
N VAL A 62 -10.89 -14.94 -24.46
CA VAL A 62 -11.39 -15.72 -25.60
C VAL A 62 -10.67 -17.05 -25.67
N SER A 63 -11.41 -18.15 -25.48
CA SER A 63 -10.86 -19.50 -25.68
C SER A 63 -10.65 -19.81 -27.17
N SER A 64 -9.52 -20.43 -27.50
CA SER A 64 -9.22 -20.98 -28.79
C SER A 64 -8.87 -22.48 -28.67
N LEU A 65 -8.64 -23.16 -29.77
CA LEU A 65 -8.24 -24.57 -29.77
C LEU A 65 -6.72 -24.79 -29.55
N ALA A 66 -6.02 -23.83 -28.98
CA ALA A 66 -4.59 -23.96 -28.66
C ALA A 66 -4.34 -24.88 -27.45
N ALA A 67 -3.07 -25.10 -27.16
CA ALA A 67 -2.65 -26.01 -26.09
C ALA A 67 -3.06 -25.51 -24.69
N THR A 68 -3.05 -26.41 -23.68
CA THR A 68 -3.31 -26.09 -22.29
C THR A 68 -2.01 -26.04 -21.51
N LEU A 69 -1.74 -24.93 -20.80
CA LEU A 69 -0.69 -24.84 -19.79
C LEU A 69 -1.11 -25.62 -18.54
N LYS A 70 -0.28 -26.56 -18.11
CA LYS A 70 -0.53 -27.33 -16.89
C LYS A 70 0.29 -26.76 -15.75
N VAL A 71 -0.35 -26.24 -14.70
CA VAL A 71 0.31 -25.63 -13.54
C VAL A 71 0.10 -26.49 -12.31
N ARG A 72 1.17 -26.73 -11.56
CA ARG A 72 1.14 -27.43 -10.25
C ARG A 72 1.67 -26.51 -9.16
N PHE A 73 0.92 -26.43 -8.07
CA PHE A 73 1.29 -25.68 -6.86
C PHE A 73 1.68 -26.67 -5.77
N CYS A 74 2.81 -26.48 -5.13
CA CYS A 74 3.30 -27.35 -4.07
C CYS A 74 4.15 -26.61 -3.02
N ILE A 75 4.17 -27.15 -1.81
CA ILE A 75 5.13 -26.77 -0.77
C ILE A 75 6.39 -27.62 -0.96
N ASP A 76 7.53 -26.98 -0.84
CA ASP A 76 8.85 -27.61 -0.84
C ASP A 76 9.62 -27.21 0.43
N PRO A 77 9.66 -28.07 1.46
CA PRO A 77 10.33 -27.78 2.72
C PRO A 77 11.86 -27.63 2.61
N SER A 78 12.44 -27.95 1.45
CA SER A 78 13.87 -27.72 1.20
C SER A 78 14.20 -26.28 0.87
N LEU A 79 13.20 -25.47 0.55
CA LEU A 79 13.31 -24.03 0.33
C LEU A 79 13.23 -23.29 1.67
N GLU A 80 13.93 -22.17 1.78
CA GLU A 80 14.02 -21.41 3.03
C GLU A 80 13.18 -20.12 2.99
N GLY A 81 12.72 -19.69 4.16
CA GLY A 81 12.04 -18.40 4.38
C GLY A 81 10.76 -18.23 3.57
N GLU A 82 10.73 -17.25 2.71
CA GLU A 82 9.62 -16.95 1.80
C GLU A 82 10.01 -17.20 0.33
N SER A 83 10.97 -18.07 0.07
CA SER A 83 11.41 -18.32 -1.31
C SER A 83 10.46 -19.25 -2.07
N ALA A 84 10.37 -19.03 -3.37
CA ALA A 84 9.72 -19.93 -4.32
C ALA A 84 10.56 -20.09 -5.59
N GLU A 85 10.47 -21.26 -6.19
CA GLU A 85 11.04 -21.59 -7.50
C GLU A 85 9.94 -21.98 -8.47
N ILE A 86 9.98 -21.42 -9.66
CA ILE A 86 8.99 -21.66 -10.72
C ILE A 86 9.70 -22.24 -11.92
N LEU A 87 9.45 -23.50 -12.25
CA LEU A 87 10.01 -24.16 -13.41
C LEU A 87 8.93 -24.27 -14.50
N VAL A 88 9.16 -23.60 -15.63
CA VAL A 88 8.34 -23.76 -16.85
C VAL A 88 9.10 -24.58 -17.87
N LYS A 89 8.54 -25.72 -18.27
CA LYS A 89 9.14 -26.63 -19.27
C LYS A 89 8.09 -27.39 -20.06
N LYS A 90 8.17 -27.30 -21.39
CA LYS A 90 7.33 -28.06 -22.33
C LYS A 90 5.82 -27.97 -22.03
N GLY A 91 5.32 -26.77 -21.71
CA GLY A 91 3.91 -26.51 -21.43
C GLY A 91 3.42 -27.00 -20.05
N LYS A 92 4.34 -27.19 -19.14
CA LYS A 92 4.08 -27.45 -17.74
C LYS A 92 4.81 -26.40 -16.88
N ALA A 93 4.15 -25.89 -15.88
CA ALA A 93 4.75 -25.05 -14.85
C ALA A 93 4.60 -25.73 -13.50
N VAL A 94 5.66 -25.68 -12.69
CA VAL A 94 5.64 -26.13 -11.30
C VAL A 94 6.08 -24.96 -10.44
N ILE A 95 5.23 -24.55 -9.51
CA ILE A 95 5.50 -23.51 -8.52
C ILE A 95 5.73 -24.22 -7.19
N ARG A 96 6.95 -24.11 -6.67
CA ARG A 96 7.38 -24.67 -5.37
C ARG A 96 7.69 -23.52 -4.43
N GLY A 97 7.04 -23.46 -3.29
CA GLY A 97 7.32 -22.45 -2.27
C GLY A 97 7.67 -23.06 -0.94
N ALA A 98 8.53 -22.40 -0.17
CA ALA A 98 8.87 -22.82 1.20
C ALA A 98 7.65 -22.87 2.12
N ARG A 99 6.68 -22.01 1.88
CA ARG A 99 5.40 -21.90 2.59
C ARG A 99 4.32 -21.36 1.66
N PHE A 100 3.05 -21.30 2.10
CA PHE A 100 1.95 -20.96 1.20
C PHE A 100 2.05 -19.54 0.62
N ARG A 101 2.38 -18.53 1.43
CA ARG A 101 2.57 -17.14 0.91
C ARG A 101 3.62 -17.08 -0.21
N ALA A 102 4.66 -17.90 -0.13
CA ALA A 102 5.68 -18.00 -1.19
C ALA A 102 5.13 -18.65 -2.47
N VAL A 103 4.25 -19.65 -2.34
CA VAL A 103 3.54 -20.25 -3.49
C VAL A 103 2.66 -19.21 -4.18
N VAL A 104 1.94 -18.39 -3.42
CA VAL A 104 1.08 -17.30 -3.97
C VAL A 104 1.95 -16.26 -4.69
N ALA A 105 3.03 -15.80 -4.06
CA ALA A 105 3.96 -14.85 -4.68
C ALA A 105 4.61 -15.43 -5.95
N GLY A 106 5.01 -16.71 -5.92
CA GLY A 106 5.51 -17.42 -7.10
C GLY A 106 4.47 -17.55 -8.22
N ALA A 107 3.20 -17.69 -7.88
CA ALA A 107 2.12 -17.60 -8.86
C ALA A 107 2.07 -16.22 -9.52
N GLY A 108 2.26 -15.16 -8.74
CA GLY A 108 2.38 -13.79 -9.25
C GLY A 108 3.58 -13.60 -10.18
N GLU A 109 4.76 -14.15 -9.86
CA GLU A 109 5.92 -14.12 -10.77
C GLU A 109 5.62 -14.81 -12.10
N LEU A 110 4.97 -15.98 -12.05
CA LEU A 110 4.57 -16.68 -13.27
C LEU A 110 3.57 -15.86 -14.11
N LEU A 111 2.56 -15.25 -13.46
CA LEU A 111 1.57 -14.40 -14.14
C LEU A 111 2.24 -13.22 -14.86
N ARG A 112 3.21 -12.55 -14.24
CA ARG A 112 3.95 -11.42 -14.82
C ARG A 112 4.91 -11.83 -15.95
N ALA A 113 5.36 -13.08 -15.95
CA ALA A 113 6.21 -13.62 -17.01
C ALA A 113 5.45 -14.08 -18.27
N ILE A 114 4.13 -14.17 -18.20
CA ILE A 114 3.26 -14.53 -19.34
C ILE A 114 3.09 -13.31 -20.25
N SER A 115 3.22 -13.55 -21.58
CA SER A 115 2.80 -12.60 -22.60
C SER A 115 1.36 -12.89 -22.99
N TYR A 116 0.48 -11.92 -22.83
CA TYR A 116 -0.96 -12.08 -23.06
C TYR A 116 -1.37 -11.55 -24.44
N GLY A 117 -2.27 -12.25 -25.11
CA GLY A 117 -2.93 -11.85 -26.33
C GLY A 117 -4.44 -12.07 -26.22
N GLU A 118 -5.22 -11.61 -27.20
CA GLU A 118 -6.69 -11.69 -27.13
C GLU A 118 -7.23 -13.13 -27.02
N LYS A 119 -6.61 -14.08 -27.70
CA LYS A 119 -7.08 -15.47 -27.80
C LYS A 119 -6.13 -16.48 -27.20
N THR A 120 -4.86 -16.12 -27.07
CA THR A 120 -3.80 -16.98 -26.58
C THR A 120 -2.87 -16.19 -25.68
N PHE A 121 -2.20 -16.88 -24.81
CA PHE A 121 -1.08 -16.37 -24.05
C PHE A 121 0.13 -17.27 -24.24
N CYS A 122 1.31 -16.76 -24.04
CA CYS A 122 2.51 -17.57 -24.18
C CYS A 122 3.53 -17.34 -23.06
N ILE A 123 4.31 -18.38 -22.81
CA ILE A 123 5.46 -18.33 -21.92
C ILE A 123 6.55 -19.27 -22.45
N PRO A 124 7.82 -18.83 -22.51
CA PRO A 124 8.94 -19.69 -22.89
C PRO A 124 9.29 -20.68 -21.77
N ASP A 125 10.02 -21.73 -22.11
CA ASP A 125 10.66 -22.57 -21.09
C ASP A 125 11.63 -21.69 -20.28
N THR A 126 11.45 -21.64 -18.97
CA THR A 126 12.21 -20.75 -18.08
C THR A 126 12.22 -21.24 -16.64
N VAL A 127 13.15 -20.71 -15.85
CA VAL A 127 13.14 -20.82 -14.37
C VAL A 127 13.04 -19.40 -13.80
N LEU A 128 12.06 -19.20 -12.92
CA LEU A 128 11.87 -17.95 -12.20
C LEU A 128 12.06 -18.21 -10.70
N HIS A 129 12.44 -17.19 -9.98
CA HIS A 129 12.63 -17.25 -8.54
C HIS A 129 11.92 -16.09 -7.86
N PHE A 130 11.29 -16.39 -6.73
CA PHE A 130 10.85 -15.40 -5.77
C PHE A 130 11.72 -15.58 -4.51
N ALA A 131 12.50 -14.58 -4.18
CA ALA A 131 13.36 -14.56 -3.00
C ALA A 131 13.49 -13.10 -2.53
N PRO A 132 12.54 -12.61 -1.72
CA PRO A 132 12.49 -11.20 -1.37
C PRO A 132 13.67 -10.82 -0.47
N ALA A 133 14.35 -9.71 -0.80
CA ALA A 133 15.52 -9.23 -0.07
C ALA A 133 15.16 -8.70 1.32
N LYS A 134 14.00 -8.05 1.46
CA LYS A 134 13.54 -7.51 2.74
C LYS A 134 12.39 -8.36 3.29
N PRO A 135 12.48 -8.82 4.56
CA PRO A 135 11.53 -9.80 5.10
C PRO A 135 10.13 -9.24 5.39
N PHE A 136 9.97 -7.93 5.60
CA PHE A 136 8.69 -7.33 5.98
C PHE A 136 8.17 -6.39 4.88
N ARG A 137 7.05 -6.71 4.27
CA ARG A 137 6.46 -5.97 3.14
C ARG A 137 4.96 -5.85 3.38
N GLN A 138 4.62 -4.81 4.15
CA GLN A 138 3.27 -4.57 4.64
C GLN A 138 2.59 -3.44 3.87
N VAL A 139 1.30 -3.59 3.64
CA VAL A 139 0.42 -2.48 3.25
C VAL A 139 -0.50 -2.13 4.42
N TYR A 140 -0.66 -0.83 4.68
CA TYR A 140 -1.61 -0.33 5.65
C TYR A 140 -2.87 0.17 4.94
N PHE A 141 -3.98 -0.53 5.12
CA PHE A 141 -5.29 -0.10 4.65
C PHE A 141 -5.91 0.85 5.68
N GLY A 142 -5.80 2.15 5.43
CA GLY A 142 -6.40 3.19 6.25
C GLY A 142 -7.93 3.18 6.05
N ARG A 143 -8.66 2.41 6.87
CA ARG A 143 -10.12 2.23 6.78
C ARG A 143 -10.86 3.29 7.60
N HIS A 144 -10.89 4.51 7.09
CA HIS A 144 -11.52 5.67 7.75
C HIS A 144 -11.94 6.73 6.72
N PHE A 145 -12.60 7.79 7.14
CA PHE A 145 -12.99 8.95 6.33
C PHE A 145 -13.79 8.61 5.06
N ASP A 146 -14.60 7.56 5.11
CA ASP A 146 -15.40 7.10 3.97
C ASP A 146 -14.59 6.81 2.69
N ASN A 147 -13.28 6.54 2.83
CA ASN A 147 -12.43 6.20 1.70
C ASN A 147 -12.74 4.81 1.11
N TRP A 148 -12.00 4.39 0.08
CA TRP A 148 -12.25 3.13 -0.61
C TRP A 148 -12.19 1.91 0.31
N TYR A 149 -11.21 1.84 1.24
CA TYR A 149 -11.11 0.71 2.19
C TYR A 149 -12.22 0.70 3.23
N HIS A 150 -12.86 1.85 3.46
CA HIS A 150 -14.00 1.96 4.37
C HIS A 150 -15.30 1.53 3.67
N ARG A 151 -15.49 1.91 2.40
CA ARG A 151 -16.77 1.80 1.68
C ARG A 151 -16.84 0.76 0.56
N ALA A 152 -15.70 0.20 0.13
CA ALA A 152 -15.72 -0.79 -0.94
C ALA A 152 -16.42 -2.09 -0.51
N PRO A 153 -17.18 -2.72 -1.42
CA PRO A 153 -17.71 -4.06 -1.20
C PRO A 153 -16.63 -5.07 -0.84
N ALA A 154 -16.95 -6.01 0.06
CA ALA A 154 -16.00 -6.98 0.58
C ALA A 154 -15.28 -7.76 -0.52
N ASP A 155 -16.01 -8.21 -1.56
CA ASP A 155 -15.44 -8.98 -2.67
C ASP A 155 -14.36 -8.20 -3.44
N LYS A 156 -14.56 -6.89 -3.66
CA LYS A 156 -13.55 -6.01 -4.29
C LYS A 156 -12.30 -5.89 -3.41
N MET A 157 -12.49 -5.72 -2.10
CA MET A 157 -11.39 -5.58 -1.16
C MET A 157 -10.60 -6.88 -1.02
N LEU A 158 -11.28 -8.04 -0.89
CA LEU A 158 -10.64 -9.35 -0.81
C LEU A 158 -9.85 -9.66 -2.09
N ARG A 159 -10.42 -9.36 -3.26
CA ARG A 159 -9.72 -9.47 -4.53
C ARG A 159 -8.45 -8.60 -4.58
N TYR A 160 -8.50 -7.40 -4.01
CA TYR A 160 -7.34 -6.51 -3.98
C TYR A 160 -6.24 -7.03 -3.05
N ILE A 161 -6.61 -7.68 -1.94
CA ILE A 161 -5.65 -8.41 -1.08
C ILE A 161 -4.99 -9.56 -1.85
N ASP A 162 -5.74 -10.28 -2.68
CA ASP A 162 -5.17 -11.31 -3.56
C ASP A 162 -4.11 -10.73 -4.50
N ASP A 163 -4.35 -9.56 -5.07
CA ASP A 163 -3.37 -8.88 -5.93
C ASP A 163 -2.11 -8.49 -5.14
N MET A 164 -2.25 -7.96 -3.91
CA MET A 164 -1.12 -7.65 -3.04
C MET A 164 -0.28 -8.90 -2.72
N ALA A 165 -0.93 -10.02 -2.41
CA ALA A 165 -0.25 -11.30 -2.17
C ALA A 165 0.48 -11.82 -3.42
N LEU A 166 -0.13 -11.71 -4.60
CA LEU A 166 0.50 -12.05 -5.89
C LEU A 166 1.70 -11.15 -6.21
N TRP A 167 1.71 -9.91 -5.72
CA TRP A 167 2.87 -9.02 -5.84
C TRP A 167 4.00 -9.35 -4.86
N GLY A 168 3.71 -10.20 -3.85
CA GLY A 168 4.67 -10.64 -2.85
C GLY A 168 4.64 -9.83 -1.56
N MET A 169 3.59 -9.05 -1.30
CA MET A 169 3.34 -8.51 0.04
C MET A 169 3.02 -9.65 1.00
N ASN A 170 3.48 -9.54 2.24
CA ASN A 170 3.34 -10.61 3.23
C ASN A 170 2.64 -10.20 4.52
N ALA A 171 2.23 -8.94 4.63
CA ALA A 171 1.51 -8.44 5.79
C ALA A 171 0.49 -7.36 5.39
N VAL A 172 -0.58 -7.27 6.16
CA VAL A 172 -1.59 -6.20 6.07
C VAL A 172 -1.75 -5.58 7.45
N HIS A 173 -1.59 -4.26 7.53
CA HIS A 173 -2.03 -3.47 8.68
C HIS A 173 -3.41 -2.89 8.39
N THR A 174 -4.33 -2.91 9.36
CA THR A 174 -5.64 -2.30 9.14
C THR A 174 -6.37 -1.98 10.44
N ILE A 175 -7.32 -1.05 10.34
CA ILE A 175 -8.29 -0.73 11.38
C ILE A 175 -9.42 -1.74 11.29
N LEU A 176 -9.61 -2.55 12.33
CA LEU A 176 -10.66 -3.59 12.39
C LEU A 176 -11.89 -3.15 13.19
N ASN A 177 -11.73 -2.18 14.09
CA ASN A 177 -12.83 -1.56 14.83
C ASN A 177 -13.33 -0.34 14.06
N TYR A 178 -14.63 -0.06 14.14
CA TYR A 178 -15.16 1.15 13.48
C TYR A 178 -14.42 2.39 14.01
N PRO A 179 -13.90 3.25 13.11
CA PRO A 179 -13.08 4.39 13.53
C PRO A 179 -13.85 5.35 14.42
N ALA A 180 -13.25 5.77 15.53
CA ALA A 180 -13.91 6.67 16.49
C ALA A 180 -14.30 8.01 15.86
N VAL A 181 -13.46 8.53 14.98
CA VAL A 181 -13.69 9.80 14.24
C VAL A 181 -14.94 9.73 13.35
N ASP A 182 -15.25 8.56 12.79
CA ASP A 182 -16.42 8.36 11.93
C ASP A 182 -17.65 7.88 12.73
N ALA A 183 -17.44 7.33 13.91
CA ALA A 183 -18.48 6.65 14.70
C ALA A 183 -19.58 7.60 15.22
N VAL A 184 -19.27 8.89 15.38
CA VAL A 184 -20.19 9.88 15.96
C VAL A 184 -21.45 10.07 15.10
N HIS A 185 -21.32 9.91 13.79
CA HIS A 185 -22.42 10.12 12.82
C HIS A 185 -22.83 8.86 12.08
N ALA A 186 -22.18 7.71 12.38
CA ALA A 186 -22.44 6.45 11.68
C ALA A 186 -23.75 5.81 12.15
N ALA A 187 -24.54 5.29 11.21
CA ALA A 187 -25.66 4.42 11.50
C ALA A 187 -25.15 3.08 12.07
N GLU A 188 -25.97 2.40 12.87
CA GLU A 188 -25.60 1.10 13.42
C GLU A 188 -25.38 0.05 12.32
N SER A 189 -26.16 0.11 11.24
CA SER A 189 -25.98 -0.72 10.04
C SER A 189 -24.59 -0.58 9.42
N ASP A 190 -24.00 0.64 9.40
CA ASP A 190 -22.67 0.89 8.85
C ASP A 190 -21.59 0.22 9.70
N LYS A 191 -21.76 0.25 11.02
CA LYS A 191 -20.85 -0.42 11.97
C LYS A 191 -20.92 -1.94 11.85
N GLU A 192 -22.11 -2.48 11.66
CA GLU A 192 -22.31 -3.92 11.43
C GLU A 192 -21.68 -4.38 10.12
N GLU A 193 -21.88 -3.63 9.03
CA GLU A 193 -21.25 -3.89 7.74
C GLU A 193 -19.72 -3.81 7.83
N PHE A 194 -19.20 -2.76 8.45
CA PHE A 194 -17.76 -2.61 8.69
C PHE A 194 -17.17 -3.79 9.46
N ALA A 195 -17.86 -4.26 10.50
CA ALA A 195 -17.43 -5.41 11.30
C ALA A 195 -17.46 -6.71 10.48
N ALA A 196 -18.45 -6.89 9.61
CA ALA A 196 -18.54 -8.06 8.72
C ALA A 196 -17.38 -8.05 7.70
N VAL A 197 -17.09 -6.91 7.08
CA VAL A 197 -15.96 -6.73 6.16
C VAL A 197 -14.64 -6.95 6.89
N SER A 198 -14.48 -6.45 8.13
CA SER A 198 -13.28 -6.67 8.95
C SER A 198 -13.00 -8.15 9.19
N LYS A 199 -14.03 -8.92 9.50
CA LYS A 199 -13.90 -10.39 9.69
C LYS A 199 -13.52 -11.09 8.39
N ALA A 200 -14.14 -10.72 7.28
CA ALA A 200 -13.82 -11.31 5.97
C ALA A 200 -12.38 -10.99 5.55
N LEU A 201 -11.94 -9.74 5.74
CA LEU A 201 -10.57 -9.31 5.47
C LEU A 201 -9.57 -10.10 6.32
N ALA A 202 -9.78 -10.17 7.63
CA ALA A 202 -8.91 -10.91 8.55
C ALA A 202 -8.83 -12.41 8.19
N ALA A 203 -9.96 -13.02 7.80
CA ALA A 203 -9.98 -14.39 7.32
C ALA A 203 -9.15 -14.57 6.05
N ARG A 204 -9.29 -13.66 5.08
CA ARG A 204 -8.55 -13.72 3.80
C ARG A 204 -7.05 -13.56 3.99
N VAL A 205 -6.62 -12.62 4.82
CA VAL A 205 -5.20 -12.41 5.15
C VAL A 205 -4.60 -13.70 5.72
N ARG A 206 -5.29 -14.36 6.64
CA ARG A 206 -4.87 -15.65 7.19
C ARG A 206 -4.85 -16.77 6.15
N GLU A 207 -5.88 -16.86 5.30
CA GLU A 207 -5.96 -17.88 4.22
C GLU A 207 -4.77 -17.78 3.27
N LEU A 208 -4.30 -16.55 2.99
CA LEU A 208 -3.13 -16.26 2.17
C LEU A 208 -1.79 -16.45 2.91
N ASP A 209 -1.81 -16.89 4.16
CA ASP A 209 -0.63 -17.04 5.01
C ASP A 209 0.11 -15.69 5.21
N MET A 210 -0.63 -14.57 5.19
CA MET A 210 -0.10 -13.23 5.45
C MET A 210 -0.26 -12.87 6.92
N ASP A 211 0.59 -11.96 7.41
CA ASP A 211 0.50 -11.42 8.75
C ASP A 211 -0.57 -10.31 8.82
N LEU A 212 -1.36 -10.29 9.89
CA LEU A 212 -2.35 -9.27 10.17
C LEU A 212 -1.89 -8.43 11.35
N THR A 213 -1.57 -7.16 11.12
CA THR A 213 -1.26 -6.23 12.20
C THR A 213 -2.40 -5.24 12.41
N VAL A 214 -2.57 -4.78 13.63
CA VAL A 214 -3.64 -3.87 14.02
C VAL A 214 -3.11 -2.74 14.89
N SER A 215 -3.82 -1.61 14.93
CA SER A 215 -3.44 -0.47 15.77
C SER A 215 -3.59 -0.80 17.26
N GLY A 216 -2.51 -0.62 18.00
CA GLY A 216 -2.48 -0.58 19.47
C GLY A 216 -2.83 0.78 20.03
N GLY A 217 -2.80 1.81 19.17
CA GLY A 217 -3.10 3.19 19.50
C GLY A 217 -2.14 3.86 20.47
N GLY A 218 -2.45 5.11 20.81
CA GLY A 218 -1.80 5.92 21.81
C GLY A 218 -2.72 6.18 23.01
N ASN A 219 -2.75 7.44 23.50
CA ASN A 219 -3.55 7.87 24.65
C ASN A 219 -4.89 8.50 24.27
N VAL A 220 -5.38 8.31 23.06
CA VAL A 220 -6.73 8.71 22.65
C VAL A 220 -7.77 7.84 23.35
N ALA A 221 -8.83 8.47 23.83
CA ALA A 221 -9.95 7.84 24.51
C ALA A 221 -11.28 8.20 23.80
N PRO A 222 -12.40 7.53 24.13
CA PRO A 222 -13.72 7.96 23.68
C PRO A 222 -14.05 9.40 24.04
N SER A 223 -14.88 10.06 23.26
CA SER A 223 -15.25 11.48 23.43
C SER A 223 -15.97 11.79 24.73
N ASP A 224 -16.52 10.78 25.41
CA ASP A 224 -17.18 10.86 26.73
C ASP A 224 -16.22 10.64 27.92
N MET A 225 -14.90 10.65 27.67
CA MET A 225 -13.90 10.51 28.74
C MET A 225 -14.08 11.57 29.82
N PRO A 226 -13.78 11.26 31.10
CA PRO A 226 -13.80 12.24 32.19
C PRO A 226 -12.87 13.42 31.88
N SER A 227 -13.42 14.64 31.95
CA SER A 227 -12.68 15.86 31.58
C SER A 227 -11.45 16.12 32.45
N GLU A 228 -11.45 15.61 33.68
CA GLU A 228 -10.32 15.67 34.60
C GLU A 228 -9.10 14.86 34.17
N TYR A 229 -9.27 13.90 33.24
CA TYR A 229 -8.19 13.09 32.71
C TYR A 229 -7.54 13.69 31.44
N ARG A 230 -8.07 14.80 30.96
CA ARG A 230 -7.61 15.42 29.71
C ARG A 230 -6.12 15.75 29.75
N ALA A 231 -5.45 15.40 28.66
CA ALA A 231 -4.05 15.73 28.46
C ALA A 231 -3.84 17.23 28.33
N THR A 232 -2.66 17.69 28.71
CA THR A 232 -2.20 19.05 28.39
C THR A 232 -1.86 19.09 26.90
N LEU A 233 -2.59 19.91 26.16
CA LEU A 233 -2.35 20.06 24.70
C LEU A 233 -1.15 20.97 24.44
N ASN A 234 -0.46 20.72 23.34
CA ASN A 234 0.58 21.59 22.80
C ASN A 234 -0.03 22.51 21.74
N THR A 235 0.72 23.51 21.30
CA THR A 235 0.36 24.39 20.19
C THR A 235 0.48 23.70 18.82
N ASP A 236 1.34 22.70 18.71
CA ASP A 236 1.44 21.82 17.55
C ASP A 236 0.37 20.74 17.64
N TRP A 237 -0.65 20.85 16.82
CA TRP A 237 -1.81 19.95 16.83
C TRP A 237 -1.44 18.48 16.53
N ARG A 238 -0.41 18.23 15.72
CA ARG A 238 0.05 16.87 15.43
C ARG A 238 0.82 16.24 16.59
N ARG A 239 1.51 17.05 17.37
CA ARG A 239 2.39 16.60 18.46
C ARG A 239 1.84 16.88 19.85
N GLY A 240 0.72 17.61 19.93
CA GLY A 240 0.11 18.03 21.19
C GLY A 240 -1.02 17.16 21.68
N GLY A 241 -1.47 16.23 20.88
CA GLY A 241 -2.70 15.48 21.12
C GLY A 241 -3.95 16.31 20.80
N ASN A 242 -5.10 15.65 20.83
CA ASN A 242 -6.40 16.25 20.62
C ASN A 242 -7.18 16.37 21.93
N GLU A 243 -8.39 16.92 21.89
CA GLU A 243 -9.24 17.11 23.06
C GLU A 243 -9.66 15.82 23.76
N TRP A 244 -9.51 14.67 23.12
CA TRP A 244 -9.83 13.34 23.67
C TRP A 244 -8.59 12.58 24.16
N CYS A 245 -7.42 13.20 24.14
CA CYS A 245 -6.22 12.60 24.70
C CYS A 245 -6.25 12.64 26.23
N VAL A 246 -5.83 11.55 26.85
CA VAL A 246 -5.76 11.36 28.30
C VAL A 246 -4.31 11.45 28.77
N CYS A 247 -4.04 12.21 29.85
CA CYS A 247 -2.73 12.22 30.48
C CYS A 247 -2.59 11.00 31.43
N PRO A 248 -1.72 10.03 31.13
CA PRO A 248 -1.57 8.84 31.97
C PRO A 248 -0.98 9.11 33.36
N GLU A 249 -0.41 10.29 33.57
CA GLU A 249 0.20 10.69 34.84
C GLU A 249 -0.84 11.30 35.82
N ILE A 250 -2.08 11.53 35.40
CA ILE A 250 -3.17 11.94 36.29
C ILE A 250 -3.66 10.73 37.09
N PRO A 251 -3.85 10.84 38.42
CA PRO A 251 -4.35 9.74 39.22
C PRO A 251 -5.67 9.14 38.69
N GLY A 252 -5.70 7.83 38.44
CA GLY A 252 -6.85 7.11 37.89
C GLY A 252 -6.90 7.09 36.36
N ALA A 253 -6.24 8.01 35.66
CA ALA A 253 -6.29 8.11 34.18
C ALA A 253 -5.63 6.93 33.45
N LEU A 254 -4.51 6.43 33.98
CA LEU A 254 -3.87 5.23 33.42
C LEU A 254 -4.79 4.00 33.48
N GLU A 255 -5.47 3.79 34.63
CA GLU A 255 -6.42 2.68 34.78
C GLU A 255 -7.59 2.82 33.83
N TYR A 256 -8.10 4.03 33.64
CA TYR A 256 -9.12 4.33 32.63
C TYR A 256 -8.65 3.93 31.22
N LEU A 257 -7.45 4.38 30.79
CA LEU A 257 -6.87 4.02 29.51
C LEU A 257 -6.71 2.50 29.32
N LEU A 258 -6.23 1.79 30.36
CA LEU A 258 -6.09 0.34 30.33
C LEU A 258 -7.44 -0.36 30.17
N ASN A 259 -8.51 0.16 30.78
CA ASN A 259 -9.86 -0.40 30.63
C ASN A 259 -10.44 -0.12 29.22
N VAL A 260 -10.24 1.07 28.67
CA VAL A 260 -10.58 1.37 27.26
C VAL A 260 -9.86 0.40 26.34
N LYS A 261 -8.55 0.17 26.55
CA LYS A 261 -7.75 -0.74 25.74
C LYS A 261 -8.22 -2.19 25.85
N LYS A 262 -8.59 -2.68 27.02
CA LYS A 262 -9.20 -4.02 27.19
C LYS A 262 -10.49 -4.16 26.38
N GLY A 263 -11.31 -3.11 26.32
CA GLY A 263 -12.51 -3.09 25.47
C GLY A 263 -12.17 -3.25 23.98
N HIS A 264 -11.18 -2.53 23.48
CA HIS A 264 -10.70 -2.66 22.10
C HIS A 264 -10.14 -4.05 21.80
N ILE A 265 -9.33 -4.60 22.71
CA ILE A 265 -8.80 -5.98 22.59
C ILE A 265 -9.92 -7.00 22.52
N GLY A 266 -10.97 -6.84 23.34
CA GLY A 266 -12.14 -7.72 23.35
C GLY A 266 -12.84 -7.77 21.98
N GLN A 267 -12.88 -6.66 21.24
CA GLN A 267 -13.44 -6.62 19.88
C GLN A 267 -12.58 -7.36 18.84
N LEU A 268 -11.28 -7.52 19.11
CA LEU A 268 -10.35 -8.27 18.24
C LEU A 268 -10.34 -9.79 18.56
N SER A 269 -11.09 -10.23 19.57
CA SER A 269 -11.10 -11.63 20.00
C SER A 269 -11.50 -12.57 18.87
N GLY A 270 -10.72 -13.64 18.70
CA GLY A 270 -10.94 -14.65 17.65
C GLY A 270 -10.43 -14.25 16.26
N LEU A 271 -9.94 -13.03 16.07
CA LEU A 271 -9.27 -12.64 14.84
C LEU A 271 -7.79 -13.09 14.84
N PRO A 272 -7.21 -13.40 13.68
CA PRO A 272 -5.85 -13.94 13.57
C PRO A 272 -4.79 -12.83 13.63
N VAL A 273 -4.81 -12.02 14.70
CA VAL A 273 -3.87 -10.92 14.88
C VAL A 273 -2.46 -11.45 15.12
N SER A 274 -1.51 -11.04 14.29
CA SER A 274 -0.09 -11.43 14.36
C SER A 274 0.84 -10.30 14.74
N GLY A 275 0.35 -9.06 14.80
CA GLY A 275 1.16 -7.93 15.23
C GLY A 275 0.31 -6.73 15.70
N ILE A 276 0.90 -5.94 16.60
CA ILE A 276 0.29 -4.74 17.17
C ILE A 276 1.22 -3.57 16.92
N GLU A 277 0.68 -2.47 16.42
CA GLU A 277 1.39 -1.23 16.19
C GLU A 277 0.93 -0.13 17.13
N PHE A 278 1.85 0.45 17.87
CA PHE A 278 1.61 1.60 18.73
C PHE A 278 1.94 2.90 18.01
N TRP A 279 1.15 3.94 18.25
CA TRP A 279 1.22 5.21 17.53
C TRP A 279 1.38 6.39 18.50
N PRO A 280 2.39 7.30 18.33
CA PRO A 280 2.70 8.32 19.34
C PRO A 280 1.89 9.59 19.21
N TYR A 281 1.90 10.21 18.04
CA TYR A 281 1.32 11.51 17.75
C TYR A 281 0.18 11.40 16.71
N ASP A 282 -0.50 12.51 16.43
CA ASP A 282 -1.67 12.64 15.60
C ASP A 282 -2.92 11.97 16.22
N GLU A 283 -2.75 10.78 16.74
CA GLU A 283 -3.75 10.05 17.53
C GLU A 283 -3.38 9.98 19.01
N GLY A 284 -2.56 10.90 19.49
CA GLY A 284 -2.09 10.92 20.87
C GLY A 284 -1.21 12.12 21.19
N GLY A 285 -0.87 12.23 22.45
CA GLY A 285 0.04 13.25 22.97
C GLY A 285 -0.33 13.78 24.35
N CYS A 286 0.66 14.37 25.03
CA CYS A 286 0.49 15.14 26.25
C CYS A 286 1.70 16.05 26.48
N GLY A 287 1.46 17.35 26.60
CA GLY A 287 2.49 18.37 26.81
C GLY A 287 2.84 18.64 28.29
N CYS A 288 2.34 17.85 29.26
CA CYS A 288 2.69 18.08 30.66
C CYS A 288 4.16 17.73 30.96
N PRO A 289 4.78 18.31 32.02
CA PRO A 289 6.21 18.10 32.34
C PRO A 289 6.60 16.62 32.59
N LEU A 290 5.66 15.76 32.95
CA LEU A 290 5.91 14.33 33.22
C LEU A 290 5.85 13.47 31.95
N CYS A 291 5.13 13.94 30.93
CA CYS A 291 4.95 13.26 29.66
C CYS A 291 5.81 13.80 28.51
N SER A 292 6.20 15.09 28.58
CA SER A 292 6.92 15.75 27.46
C SER A 292 8.42 15.46 27.51
N PRO A 293 9.11 15.26 26.36
CA PRO A 293 8.50 15.07 25.04
C PRO A 293 7.72 13.75 24.99
N TRP A 294 6.53 13.79 24.38
CA TRP A 294 5.60 12.67 24.47
C TRP A 294 6.15 11.38 23.88
N GLY A 295 6.68 11.42 22.66
CA GLY A 295 7.20 10.25 21.96
C GLY A 295 8.32 9.53 22.72
N GLY A 296 9.25 10.30 23.28
CA GLY A 296 10.38 9.77 24.04
C GLY A 296 10.09 9.44 25.51
N ARG A 297 8.98 9.90 26.09
CA ARG A 297 8.72 9.77 27.54
C ARG A 297 7.33 9.25 27.88
N GLY A 298 6.26 10.01 27.63
CA GLY A 298 4.90 9.61 28.02
C GLY A 298 4.39 8.43 27.22
N TYR A 299 4.64 8.43 25.92
CA TYR A 299 4.28 7.36 24.99
C TYR A 299 4.95 6.04 25.34
N VAL A 300 6.27 6.04 25.50
CA VAL A 300 7.02 4.79 25.79
C VAL A 300 6.59 4.17 27.12
N LYS A 301 6.31 4.98 28.15
CA LYS A 301 5.76 4.48 29.42
C LYS A 301 4.37 3.86 29.25
N LEU A 302 3.52 4.48 28.42
CA LEU A 302 2.16 4.00 28.19
C LEU A 302 2.14 2.69 27.42
N ILE A 303 2.89 2.60 26.32
CA ILE A 303 2.93 1.38 25.51
C ILE A 303 3.57 0.20 26.24
N GLU A 304 4.49 0.45 27.16
CA GLU A 304 5.02 -0.58 28.07
C GLU A 304 3.88 -1.21 28.92
N ARG A 305 2.87 -0.42 29.29
CA ARG A 305 1.69 -0.93 30.01
C ARG A 305 0.73 -1.65 29.06
N TYR A 306 0.54 -1.12 27.84
CA TYR A 306 -0.36 -1.71 26.87
C TYR A 306 0.13 -3.06 26.37
N ARG A 307 1.45 -3.22 26.13
CA ARG A 307 2.01 -4.47 25.62
C ARG A 307 1.59 -5.68 26.45
N HIS A 308 1.53 -5.57 27.76
CA HIS A 308 1.12 -6.67 28.64
C HIS A 308 -0.31 -7.15 28.37
N LEU A 309 -1.23 -6.22 28.07
CA LEU A 309 -2.61 -6.58 27.70
C LEU A 309 -2.66 -7.32 26.36
N PHE A 310 -1.83 -6.89 25.40
CA PHE A 310 -1.74 -7.53 24.10
C PHE A 310 -0.99 -8.87 24.17
N ASP A 311 0.02 -9.02 25.01
CA ASP A 311 0.73 -10.28 25.22
C ASP A 311 -0.20 -11.35 25.82
N GLU A 312 -1.08 -10.94 26.72
CA GLU A 312 -2.10 -11.83 27.31
C GLU A 312 -3.14 -12.24 26.26
N ALA A 313 -3.61 -11.31 25.44
CA ALA A 313 -4.66 -11.56 24.46
C ALA A 313 -4.16 -12.26 23.17
N PHE A 314 -2.95 -11.94 22.72
CA PHE A 314 -2.33 -12.40 21.47
C PHE A 314 -0.87 -12.84 21.73
N PRO A 315 -0.66 -13.99 22.37
CA PRO A 315 0.68 -14.45 22.71
C PRO A 315 1.59 -14.57 21.48
N GLY A 316 2.78 -13.99 21.55
CA GLY A 316 3.78 -14.02 20.47
C GLY A 316 3.49 -13.11 19.29
N CYS A 317 2.51 -12.19 19.36
CA CYS A 317 2.31 -11.19 18.32
C CYS A 317 3.48 -10.19 18.28
N LEU A 318 3.84 -9.76 17.07
CA LEU A 318 4.86 -8.74 16.84
C LEU A 318 4.47 -7.41 17.48
N LYS A 319 5.46 -6.70 18.00
CA LYS A 319 5.31 -5.35 18.56
C LYS A 319 6.02 -4.36 17.65
N LEU A 320 5.22 -3.54 16.98
CA LEU A 320 5.67 -2.46 16.13
C LEU A 320 5.47 -1.14 16.90
N VAL A 321 6.46 -0.29 16.89
CA VAL A 321 6.42 1.00 17.60
C VAL A 321 6.72 2.11 16.61
N SER A 322 5.71 2.93 16.31
CA SER A 322 5.83 4.04 15.39
C SER A 322 6.61 5.21 16.00
N THR A 323 7.37 5.89 15.14
CA THR A 323 8.07 7.13 15.45
C THR A 323 7.47 8.32 14.70
N TRP A 324 6.19 8.22 14.36
CA TRP A 324 5.46 9.26 13.63
C TRP A 324 5.58 10.62 14.31
N CYS A 325 5.99 11.62 13.51
CA CYS A 325 6.18 13.00 13.96
C CYS A 325 7.20 13.18 15.10
N PHE A 326 8.17 12.29 15.29
CA PHE A 326 9.25 12.48 16.23
C PHE A 326 10.14 13.67 15.86
N ASP A 327 10.64 14.39 16.85
CA ASP A 327 11.76 15.32 16.73
C ASP A 327 13.01 14.81 17.47
N ASP A 328 14.06 15.61 17.45
CA ASP A 328 15.35 15.20 18.02
C ASP A 328 15.26 14.83 19.49
N ASP A 329 14.45 15.58 20.30
CA ASP A 329 14.26 15.30 21.73
C ASP A 329 13.53 13.96 21.97
N ASP A 330 12.58 13.60 21.09
CA ASP A 330 11.91 12.30 21.16
C ASP A 330 12.89 11.17 20.85
N TRP A 331 13.72 11.32 19.82
CA TRP A 331 14.62 10.27 19.34
C TRP A 331 15.65 9.86 20.38
N ASP A 332 16.30 10.80 21.07
CA ASP A 332 17.33 10.49 22.07
C ASP A 332 16.76 9.63 23.20
N LEU A 333 15.63 10.05 23.75
CA LEU A 333 14.95 9.31 24.83
C LEU A 333 14.38 7.98 24.36
N PHE A 334 13.87 7.93 23.14
CA PHE A 334 13.35 6.71 22.56
C PHE A 334 14.46 5.67 22.34
N TYR A 335 15.64 6.08 21.88
CA TYR A 335 16.79 5.16 21.74
C TYR A 335 17.31 4.69 23.12
N GLU A 336 17.25 5.53 24.14
CA GLU A 336 17.51 5.12 25.53
C GLU A 336 16.51 4.04 25.98
N PHE A 337 15.23 4.25 25.74
CA PHE A 337 14.18 3.26 26.01
C PHE A 337 14.46 1.95 25.27
N LEU A 338 14.74 1.98 23.97
CA LEU A 338 15.00 0.80 23.17
C LEU A 338 16.19 -0.03 23.68
N ARG A 339 17.23 0.60 24.23
CA ARG A 339 18.39 -0.12 24.83
C ARG A 339 18.05 -0.84 26.13
N ASN A 340 16.98 -0.44 26.79
CA ASN A 340 16.58 -0.95 28.11
C ASN A 340 15.39 -1.93 28.06
N GLN A 341 14.99 -2.36 26.88
CA GLN A 341 13.89 -3.31 26.67
C GLN A 341 14.22 -4.32 25.55
N ASP A 342 13.49 -5.43 25.52
CA ASP A 342 13.72 -6.57 24.60
C ASP A 342 12.47 -7.02 23.84
N TRP A 343 11.37 -6.25 23.92
CA TRP A 343 10.07 -6.66 23.38
C TRP A 343 9.66 -5.95 22.09
N VAL A 344 10.35 -4.89 21.67
CA VAL A 344 10.07 -4.19 20.40
C VAL A 344 10.72 -4.97 19.26
N ASP A 345 9.91 -5.50 18.34
CA ASP A 345 10.40 -6.23 17.16
C ASP A 345 10.80 -5.28 16.04
N TYR A 346 9.99 -4.24 15.82
CA TYR A 346 10.21 -3.24 14.76
C TYR A 346 9.91 -1.84 15.26
N ILE A 347 10.73 -0.89 14.84
CA ILE A 347 10.33 0.51 14.81
C ILE A 347 9.78 0.83 13.41
N VAL A 348 8.69 1.60 13.36
CA VAL A 348 8.03 2.05 12.13
C VAL A 348 8.38 3.50 11.95
N THR A 349 9.26 3.79 10.99
CA THR A 349 9.84 5.12 10.84
C THR A 349 9.19 5.87 9.71
N ASP A 350 8.61 7.01 10.05
CA ASP A 350 8.01 7.95 9.12
C ASP A 350 8.96 8.33 7.99
N SER A 351 8.43 8.40 6.78
CA SER A 351 9.11 8.92 5.59
C SER A 351 8.13 9.73 4.72
N HIS A 352 7.36 10.59 5.38
CA HIS A 352 6.38 11.46 4.72
C HIS A 352 7.01 12.41 3.69
N GLY A 353 8.02 13.17 4.06
CA GLY A 353 8.78 14.02 3.15
C GLY A 353 10.05 13.35 2.65
N GLU A 354 11.03 13.31 3.53
CA GLU A 354 12.30 12.60 3.37
C GLU A 354 12.44 11.61 4.53
N PHE A 355 13.32 10.64 4.42
CA PHE A 355 13.57 9.75 5.53
C PHE A 355 14.28 10.49 6.67
N PRO A 356 13.88 10.30 7.95
CA PRO A 356 14.46 11.01 9.08
C PRO A 356 15.97 10.82 9.19
N GLU A 357 16.69 11.91 9.43
CA GLU A 357 18.15 11.87 9.53
C GLU A 357 18.65 11.13 10.78
N TYR A 358 17.87 11.15 11.86
CA TYR A 358 18.31 10.60 13.13
C TYR A 358 18.70 9.10 13.03
N PRO A 359 17.82 8.19 12.54
CA PRO A 359 18.18 6.77 12.39
C PRO A 359 19.25 6.52 11.31
N LEU A 360 19.47 7.44 10.37
CA LEU A 360 20.58 7.36 9.42
C LEU A 360 21.93 7.68 10.06
N LYS A 361 21.94 8.57 11.04
CA LYS A 361 23.16 9.02 11.73
C LYS A 361 23.49 8.21 12.98
N HIS A 362 22.51 7.57 13.59
CA HIS A 362 22.64 6.82 14.83
C HIS A 362 22.31 5.35 14.61
N PRO A 363 23.22 4.41 14.91
CA PRO A 363 22.95 2.98 14.78
C PRO A 363 21.74 2.56 15.62
N LEU A 364 20.92 1.69 15.05
CA LEU A 364 19.81 1.07 15.78
C LEU A 364 20.33 0.31 17.00
N PRO A 365 19.63 0.32 18.12
CA PRO A 365 19.91 -0.55 19.25
C PRO A 365 19.92 -2.04 18.83
N GLU A 366 20.74 -2.85 19.49
CA GLU A 366 20.89 -4.26 19.18
C GLU A 366 19.54 -5.00 19.29
N GLY A 367 19.23 -5.84 18.29
CA GLY A 367 18.00 -6.63 18.24
C GLY A 367 16.79 -5.88 17.65
N VAL A 368 16.81 -4.55 17.56
CA VAL A 368 15.72 -3.77 17.00
C VAL A 368 15.85 -3.66 15.49
N LYS A 369 14.74 -3.90 14.79
CA LYS A 369 14.65 -3.76 13.33
C LYS A 369 13.87 -2.50 12.99
N LEU A 370 14.15 -1.94 11.81
CA LEU A 370 13.43 -0.77 11.30
C LEU A 370 12.67 -1.15 10.04
N ILE A 371 11.43 -0.68 9.95
CA ILE A 371 10.68 -0.63 8.69
C ILE A 371 10.34 0.83 8.38
N THR A 372 10.32 1.17 7.09
CA THR A 372 9.92 2.49 6.65
C THR A 372 8.41 2.60 6.55
N PHE A 373 7.90 3.80 6.75
CA PHE A 373 6.49 4.13 6.59
C PHE A 373 6.32 5.23 5.55
N PRO A 374 6.43 4.92 4.25
CA PRO A 374 6.13 5.90 3.22
C PRO A 374 4.62 6.09 3.10
N GLU A 375 4.18 7.32 3.23
CA GLU A 375 2.82 7.68 2.85
C GLU A 375 2.72 7.72 1.34
N ILE A 376 2.16 6.69 0.76
CA ILE A 376 2.01 6.58 -0.70
C ILE A 376 0.77 7.30 -1.21
N SER A 377 -0.16 7.66 -0.34
CA SER A 377 -1.20 8.64 -0.59
C SER A 377 -0.89 9.89 0.21
N MET A 378 -0.30 10.86 -0.46
CA MET A 378 0.18 12.07 0.16
C MET A 378 -0.91 13.12 0.21
N TRP A 379 -1.52 13.22 1.37
CA TRP A 379 -2.37 14.34 1.72
C TRP A 379 -1.65 15.67 1.48
N GLY A 380 -2.29 16.66 0.89
CA GLY A 380 -1.67 17.95 0.59
C GLY A 380 -0.76 17.99 -0.63
N ARG A 381 -0.54 16.89 -1.28
CA ARG A 381 0.22 16.86 -2.54
C ARG A 381 -0.64 16.57 -3.75
N TYR A 382 -1.96 16.63 -3.59
CA TYR A 382 -2.90 16.44 -4.66
C TYR A 382 -3.58 17.74 -4.99
N PRO A 383 -3.45 18.16 -6.22
CA PRO A 383 -4.06 19.43 -6.58
C PRO A 383 -5.58 19.38 -6.61
N TRP A 384 -6.18 18.23 -6.69
CA TRP A 384 -7.62 18.08 -6.84
C TRP A 384 -8.22 17.01 -5.92
N GLY A 385 -7.75 16.98 -4.71
CA GLY A 385 -8.35 16.14 -3.70
C GLY A 385 -8.23 14.66 -3.99
N SER A 386 -7.09 14.23 -4.60
CA SER A 386 -6.74 12.82 -4.72
C SER A 386 -7.70 11.93 -5.51
N PHE A 387 -8.50 12.47 -6.39
CA PHE A 387 -9.37 11.67 -7.22
C PHE A 387 -8.69 11.10 -8.47
N GLY A 388 -7.61 11.66 -8.91
CA GLY A 388 -6.79 11.08 -9.96
C GLY A 388 -5.81 10.06 -9.41
N ALA A 389 -5.16 9.30 -10.30
CA ALA A 389 -4.04 8.46 -9.93
C ALA A 389 -2.91 9.29 -9.34
N ILE A 390 -2.34 8.78 -8.26
CA ILE A 390 -1.09 9.29 -7.70
C ILE A 390 0.00 8.35 -8.16
N ALA A 391 0.84 8.84 -9.04
CA ALA A 391 1.91 8.07 -9.64
C ALA A 391 3.23 8.84 -9.44
N THR A 392 3.94 8.52 -8.37
CA THR A 392 5.19 9.18 -7.97
C THR A 392 6.32 8.17 -7.73
N PRO A 393 6.60 7.28 -8.71
CA PRO A 393 7.53 6.16 -8.55
C PRO A 393 8.97 6.58 -8.29
N GLN A 394 9.45 7.66 -8.91
CA GLN A 394 10.82 8.16 -8.74
C GLN A 394 11.03 8.72 -7.32
N ARG A 395 10.01 9.41 -6.78
CA ARG A 395 10.02 9.87 -5.39
C ARG A 395 10.17 8.69 -4.43
N PHE A 396 9.39 7.63 -4.62
CA PHE A 396 9.46 6.47 -3.74
C PHE A 396 10.73 5.65 -3.90
N GLU A 397 11.32 5.60 -5.08
CA GLU A 397 12.66 5.04 -5.25
C GLU A 397 13.69 5.86 -4.45
N ARG A 398 13.65 7.20 -4.52
CA ARG A 398 14.55 8.06 -3.74
C ARG A 398 14.42 7.80 -2.23
N LEU A 399 13.20 7.75 -1.70
CA LEU A 399 12.95 7.45 -0.28
C LEU A 399 13.45 6.06 0.11
N PHE A 400 13.22 5.06 -0.75
CA PHE A 400 13.75 3.71 -0.52
C PHE A 400 15.28 3.71 -0.44
N ARG A 401 15.98 4.38 -1.39
CA ARG A 401 17.44 4.44 -1.41
C ARG A 401 18.04 5.09 -0.16
N GLN A 402 17.35 6.07 0.43
CA GLN A 402 17.81 6.70 1.68
C GLN A 402 17.90 5.70 2.84
N ALA A 403 16.96 4.78 2.94
CA ALA A 403 16.84 3.84 4.05
C ALA A 403 17.25 2.40 3.71
N GLU A 404 17.64 2.12 2.46
CA GLU A 404 17.92 0.75 1.97
C GLU A 404 18.88 -0.03 2.89
N GLY A 405 19.93 0.64 3.37
CA GLY A 405 20.99 0.02 4.18
C GLY A 405 20.57 -0.37 5.59
N ILE A 406 19.55 0.29 6.16
CA ILE A 406 19.12 0.08 7.55
C ILE A 406 17.72 -0.54 7.65
N SER A 407 16.92 -0.48 6.59
CA SER A 407 15.55 -0.98 6.59
C SER A 407 15.46 -2.49 6.44
N SER A 408 14.63 -3.11 7.26
CA SER A 408 14.21 -4.52 7.17
C SER A 408 12.93 -4.70 6.36
N GLY A 409 12.29 -3.62 5.90
CA GLY A 409 11.04 -3.67 5.16
C GLY A 409 10.31 -2.36 5.13
N CYS A 410 9.03 -2.44 4.79
CA CYS A 410 8.14 -1.28 4.69
C CYS A 410 6.74 -1.57 5.20
N GLN A 411 6.06 -0.49 5.58
CA GLN A 411 4.62 -0.40 5.79
C GLN A 411 4.07 0.72 4.90
N LEU A 412 3.38 0.37 3.83
CA LEU A 412 2.86 1.32 2.85
C LEU A 412 1.51 1.86 3.31
N TYR A 413 1.45 3.10 3.79
CA TYR A 413 0.18 3.72 4.13
C TYR A 413 -0.64 4.01 2.87
N SER A 414 -1.88 3.60 2.85
CA SER A 414 -2.76 3.67 1.70
C SER A 414 -4.19 4.01 2.09
N GLU A 415 -4.83 4.91 1.34
CA GLU A 415 -6.23 5.30 1.52
C GLU A 415 -7.15 4.84 0.38
N GLY A 416 -6.63 4.18 -0.66
CA GLY A 416 -7.50 3.68 -1.73
C GLY A 416 -6.80 3.05 -2.92
N LEU A 417 -7.42 3.17 -4.09
CA LEU A 417 -6.92 2.59 -5.34
C LEU A 417 -6.05 3.55 -6.15
N PHE A 418 -6.11 4.83 -5.86
CA PHE A 418 -5.46 5.87 -6.63
C PHE A 418 -3.92 5.81 -6.57
N GLU A 419 -3.33 5.18 -5.55
CA GLU A 419 -1.90 4.92 -5.42
C GLU A 419 -1.49 3.46 -5.72
N ASP A 420 -2.30 2.71 -6.45
CA ASP A 420 -2.05 1.30 -6.79
C ASP A 420 -0.67 1.07 -7.43
N LEU A 421 -0.28 1.93 -8.37
CA LEU A 421 1.02 1.88 -9.04
C LEU A 421 2.17 2.08 -8.04
N ASN A 422 2.04 3.00 -7.08
CA ASN A 422 3.06 3.23 -6.05
C ASN A 422 3.22 2.01 -5.15
N LYS A 423 2.13 1.31 -4.79
CA LYS A 423 2.18 0.06 -4.02
C LYS A 423 3.01 -1.00 -4.74
N PHE A 424 2.79 -1.16 -6.04
CA PHE A 424 3.54 -2.12 -6.85
C PHE A 424 5.03 -1.77 -6.89
N VAL A 425 5.36 -0.51 -7.18
CA VAL A 425 6.74 -0.04 -7.29
C VAL A 425 7.47 -0.17 -5.96
N VAL A 426 6.90 0.36 -4.87
CA VAL A 426 7.57 0.31 -3.56
C VAL A 426 7.77 -1.14 -3.12
N ASN A 427 6.74 -1.99 -3.20
CA ASN A 427 6.89 -3.41 -2.87
C ASN A 427 7.98 -4.09 -3.74
N GLY A 428 8.05 -3.75 -5.03
CA GLY A 428 9.06 -4.24 -5.96
C GLY A 428 10.50 -3.90 -5.53
N LEU A 429 10.73 -2.66 -5.07
CA LEU A 429 12.03 -2.22 -4.54
C LEU A 429 12.43 -2.99 -3.28
N TYR A 430 11.50 -3.23 -2.34
CA TYR A 430 11.79 -4.02 -1.14
C TYR A 430 11.93 -5.53 -1.43
N LYS A 431 11.26 -6.01 -2.46
CA LYS A 431 11.44 -7.38 -2.98
C LYS A 431 12.82 -7.55 -3.62
N ASN A 432 13.20 -6.63 -4.49
CA ASN A 432 14.47 -6.67 -5.22
C ASN A 432 15.12 -5.27 -5.30
N PRO A 433 16.02 -4.94 -4.35
CA PRO A 433 16.69 -3.64 -4.30
C PRO A 433 17.53 -3.26 -5.51
N SER A 434 17.89 -4.21 -6.37
CA SER A 434 18.65 -3.92 -7.59
C SER A 434 17.81 -3.33 -8.72
N MET A 435 16.48 -3.35 -8.61
CA MET A 435 15.58 -2.78 -9.61
C MET A 435 15.44 -1.27 -9.44
N HIS A 436 15.12 -0.59 -10.52
CA HIS A 436 14.74 0.80 -10.55
C HIS A 436 13.23 0.96 -10.75
N ALA A 437 12.70 2.11 -10.41
CA ALA A 437 11.27 2.42 -10.59
C ALA A 437 10.81 2.16 -12.04
N ASP A 438 11.59 2.58 -13.03
CA ASP A 438 11.26 2.37 -14.45
C ASP A 438 11.18 0.90 -14.86
N ASP A 439 12.01 0.03 -14.28
CA ASP A 439 11.94 -1.41 -14.55
C ASP A 439 10.65 -2.00 -13.99
N LEU A 440 10.26 -1.54 -12.81
CA LEU A 440 9.00 -1.92 -12.16
C LEU A 440 7.78 -1.37 -12.90
N LEU A 441 7.86 -0.17 -13.45
CA LEU A 441 6.82 0.39 -14.32
C LEU A 441 6.64 -0.45 -15.59
N ARG A 442 7.75 -0.89 -16.22
CA ARG A 442 7.69 -1.78 -17.37
C ARG A 442 7.10 -3.15 -17.02
N GLU A 443 7.42 -3.69 -15.83
CA GLU A 443 6.83 -4.94 -15.35
C GLU A 443 5.33 -4.78 -15.09
N TYR A 444 4.92 -3.70 -14.44
CA TYR A 444 3.52 -3.37 -14.19
C TYR A 444 2.73 -3.22 -15.49
N ALA A 445 3.25 -2.45 -16.45
CA ALA A 445 2.58 -2.24 -17.74
C ALA A 445 2.40 -3.53 -18.53
N ARG A 446 3.44 -4.38 -18.61
CA ARG A 446 3.36 -5.69 -19.31
C ARG A 446 2.26 -6.57 -18.74
N TYR A 447 2.08 -6.55 -17.44
CA TYR A 447 1.11 -7.40 -16.75
C TYR A 447 -0.29 -6.80 -16.72
N GLU A 448 -0.43 -5.53 -16.34
CA GLU A 448 -1.74 -4.91 -16.16
C GLU A 448 -2.33 -4.38 -17.48
N PHE A 449 -1.48 -4.00 -18.44
CA PHE A 449 -1.86 -3.38 -19.71
C PHE A 449 -1.27 -4.09 -20.94
N PRO A 450 -1.45 -5.41 -21.08
CA PRO A 450 -0.91 -6.14 -22.22
C PRO A 450 -1.34 -5.54 -23.54
N GLY A 451 -0.37 -5.45 -24.47
CA GLY A 451 -0.50 -4.77 -25.75
C GLY A 451 -0.01 -3.31 -25.74
N CYS A 452 0.12 -2.70 -24.57
CA CYS A 452 0.71 -1.37 -24.42
C CYS A 452 2.22 -1.41 -24.68
N ASP A 453 2.75 -0.36 -25.32
CA ASP A 453 4.20 -0.12 -25.36
C ASP A 453 4.66 0.28 -23.94
N VAL A 454 5.62 -0.46 -23.41
CA VAL A 454 6.05 -0.29 -22.00
C VAL A 454 6.91 0.95 -21.79
N ASP A 455 7.63 1.41 -22.81
CA ASP A 455 8.43 2.63 -22.72
C ASP A 455 7.52 3.86 -22.86
N ASP A 456 6.52 3.84 -23.74
CA ASP A 456 5.44 4.83 -23.77
C ASP A 456 4.75 4.95 -22.39
N PHE A 457 4.57 3.83 -21.68
CA PHE A 457 3.96 3.83 -20.35
C PHE A 457 4.88 4.48 -19.30
N VAL A 458 6.19 4.23 -19.36
CA VAL A 458 7.16 4.89 -18.46
C VAL A 458 7.14 6.39 -18.68
N ASP A 459 7.22 6.84 -19.95
CA ASP A 459 7.17 8.27 -20.30
C ASP A 459 5.86 8.91 -19.83
N PHE A 460 4.74 8.22 -20.02
CA PHE A 460 3.43 8.65 -19.54
C PHE A 460 3.39 8.88 -18.03
N VAL A 461 3.93 7.95 -17.25
CA VAL A 461 3.95 8.04 -15.78
C VAL A 461 4.90 9.13 -15.30
N HIS A 462 6.04 9.34 -15.95
CA HIS A 462 6.95 10.43 -15.61
C HIS A 462 6.27 11.81 -15.72
N VAL A 463 5.43 12.01 -16.74
CA VAL A 463 4.65 13.24 -16.86
C VAL A 463 3.62 13.36 -15.73
N LEU A 464 2.95 12.26 -15.34
CA LEU A 464 2.03 12.29 -14.20
C LEU A 464 2.73 12.66 -12.89
N GLU A 465 3.97 12.20 -12.69
CA GLU A 465 4.79 12.55 -11.53
C GLU A 465 5.24 14.00 -11.57
N ASP A 466 5.75 14.49 -12.71
CA ASP A 466 6.17 15.90 -12.89
C ASP A 466 5.01 16.87 -12.66
N THR A 467 3.81 16.53 -13.14
CA THR A 467 2.63 17.36 -12.94
C THR A 467 2.09 17.28 -11.52
N HIS A 468 2.36 16.20 -10.78
CA HIS A 468 1.87 16.02 -9.43
C HIS A 468 2.44 17.03 -8.43
N GLU A 469 3.74 17.33 -8.49
CA GLU A 469 4.40 18.20 -7.51
C GLU A 469 4.17 19.71 -7.71
N THR A 470 3.61 20.12 -8.84
CA THR A 470 3.60 21.52 -9.25
C THR A 470 2.29 22.25 -9.11
N TYR A 471 1.30 21.60 -8.64
CA TYR A 471 -0.04 22.17 -8.60
C TYR A 471 -0.28 23.17 -7.52
N VAL A 472 0.41 23.06 -6.41
CA VAL A 472 0.00 23.75 -5.21
C VAL A 472 1.05 24.75 -4.81
N GLU A 473 0.95 25.97 -5.35
CA GLU A 473 1.49 27.09 -4.63
C GLU A 473 0.60 27.36 -3.41
N GLY A 474 1.09 26.88 -2.27
CA GLY A 474 0.91 27.64 -1.06
C GLY A 474 -0.27 27.34 -0.22
N THR A 475 -0.78 26.10 -0.13
CA THR A 475 -1.59 25.83 1.05
C THR A 475 -1.65 24.34 1.36
N GLU A 476 -0.80 23.89 2.24
CA GLU A 476 -0.96 22.65 2.97
C GLU A 476 -2.31 22.54 3.69
N ASN A 477 -3.07 23.64 3.77
CA ASN A 477 -4.32 23.75 4.52
C ASN A 477 -5.57 23.96 3.66
N ASP A 478 -5.48 24.16 2.35
CA ASP A 478 -6.66 24.34 1.48
C ASP A 478 -7.06 23.04 0.77
N TYR A 479 -7.29 22.02 1.55
CA TYR A 479 -7.81 20.74 1.07
C TYR A 479 -9.12 20.84 0.35
N PHE A 480 -9.93 21.76 0.78
CA PHE A 480 -11.25 22.01 0.27
C PHE A 480 -11.22 23.26 -0.57
N VAL A 481 -10.46 23.18 -1.54
CA VAL A 481 -10.57 23.80 -2.83
C VAL A 481 -11.54 24.95 -3.00
N LYS A 482 -11.35 25.95 -2.25
CA LYS A 482 -11.84 27.25 -2.71
C LYS A 482 -10.92 27.86 -3.77
N ASN A 483 -9.71 27.32 -3.98
CA ASN A 483 -8.67 28.02 -4.73
C ASN A 483 -7.71 27.15 -5.55
N TYR A 484 -8.08 26.00 -6.08
CA TYR A 484 -7.26 25.36 -7.10
C TYR A 484 -7.25 26.18 -8.38
N ILE A 485 -6.50 27.21 -8.36
CA ILE A 485 -6.11 27.89 -9.57
C ILE A 485 -4.74 27.35 -9.90
N VAL A 486 -4.58 26.76 -11.08
CA VAL A 486 -3.28 26.42 -11.62
C VAL A 486 -2.47 27.73 -11.69
N LYS A 487 -1.53 27.90 -10.78
CA LYS A 487 -0.70 29.10 -10.64
C LYS A 487 0.69 28.83 -11.17
N GLY A 488 1.34 29.86 -11.66
CA GLY A 488 2.72 29.86 -12.10
C GLY A 488 3.01 30.92 -13.13
N PRO A 489 4.28 31.15 -13.49
CA PRO A 489 4.64 32.04 -14.60
C PRO A 489 3.96 31.59 -15.89
N ALA A 490 3.49 32.55 -16.69
CA ALA A 490 2.70 32.24 -17.91
C ALA A 490 3.42 31.26 -18.86
N GLY A 491 4.73 31.43 -19.08
CA GLY A 491 5.50 30.51 -19.92
C GLY A 491 5.60 29.08 -19.39
N GLU A 492 5.63 28.92 -18.07
CA GLU A 492 5.61 27.60 -17.43
C GLU A 492 4.24 26.94 -17.58
N LEU A 493 3.17 27.69 -17.38
CA LEU A 493 1.80 27.19 -17.57
C LEU A 493 1.55 26.77 -19.03
N ASP A 494 2.09 27.53 -20.02
CA ASP A 494 1.96 27.17 -21.43
C ASP A 494 2.77 25.90 -21.77
N ARG A 495 3.98 25.75 -21.21
CA ARG A 495 4.78 24.52 -21.33
C ARG A 495 4.02 23.32 -20.76
N ARG A 496 3.48 23.42 -19.57
CA ARG A 496 2.74 22.36 -18.91
C ARG A 496 1.46 21.99 -19.64
N ARG A 497 0.74 22.98 -20.17
CA ARG A 497 -0.42 22.74 -21.03
C ARG A 497 -0.06 21.86 -22.23
N ALA A 498 1.05 22.17 -22.91
CA ALA A 498 1.50 21.37 -24.05
C ALA A 498 1.86 19.95 -23.62
N VAL A 499 2.62 19.79 -22.54
CA VAL A 499 3.02 18.49 -21.99
C VAL A 499 1.81 17.64 -21.57
N CYS A 500 0.81 18.24 -20.91
CA CYS A 500 -0.41 17.50 -20.50
C CYS A 500 -1.23 17.07 -21.72
N ALA A 501 -1.35 17.92 -22.75
CA ALA A 501 -2.05 17.55 -23.98
C ALA A 501 -1.33 16.42 -24.74
N GLU A 502 -0.01 16.45 -24.81
CA GLU A 502 0.80 15.38 -25.39
C GLU A 502 0.67 14.08 -24.60
N ASN A 503 0.66 14.18 -23.27
CA ASN A 503 0.49 13.02 -22.38
C ASN A 503 -0.90 12.37 -22.51
N LEU A 504 -1.94 13.18 -22.65
CA LEU A 504 -3.30 12.65 -22.93
C LEU A 504 -3.34 11.95 -24.29
N ALA A 505 -2.73 12.54 -25.32
CA ALA A 505 -2.63 11.91 -26.65
C ALA A 505 -1.83 10.58 -26.59
N LEU A 506 -0.78 10.53 -25.76
CA LEU A 506 -0.02 9.30 -25.50
C LEU A 506 -0.89 8.25 -24.78
N ALA A 507 -1.66 8.64 -23.77
CA ALA A 507 -2.61 7.76 -23.10
C ALA A 507 -3.62 7.17 -24.08
N GLU A 508 -4.16 7.97 -25.00
CA GLU A 508 -5.08 7.50 -26.05
C GLU A 508 -4.42 6.57 -27.05
N LYS A 509 -3.15 6.81 -27.41
CA LYS A 509 -2.34 5.90 -28.24
C LYS A 509 -2.20 4.54 -27.57
N MET A 510 -1.79 4.52 -26.31
CA MET A 510 -1.63 3.28 -25.54
C MET A 510 -2.94 2.51 -25.38
N GLU A 511 -4.04 3.22 -25.09
CA GLU A 511 -5.36 2.59 -24.95
C GLU A 511 -5.79 1.85 -26.23
N ARG A 512 -5.48 2.38 -27.41
CA ARG A 512 -5.74 1.72 -28.69
C ARG A 512 -4.91 0.45 -28.88
N GLN A 513 -3.72 0.38 -28.29
CA GLN A 513 -2.82 -0.78 -28.37
C GLN A 513 -3.20 -1.88 -27.36
N MET A 514 -3.76 -1.50 -26.22
CA MET A 514 -4.14 -2.44 -25.15
C MET A 514 -5.18 -3.45 -25.61
N LEU A 515 -5.10 -4.65 -25.04
CA LEU A 515 -6.16 -5.64 -25.24
C LEU A 515 -7.51 -5.10 -24.74
N PRO A 516 -8.61 -5.37 -25.46
CA PRO A 516 -9.94 -4.90 -25.07
C PRO A 516 -10.36 -5.28 -23.65
N SER A 517 -9.88 -6.44 -23.18
CA SER A 517 -10.18 -6.96 -21.84
C SER A 517 -9.63 -6.11 -20.68
N VAL A 518 -8.57 -5.35 -20.92
CA VAL A 518 -7.89 -4.58 -19.84
C VAL A 518 -8.09 -3.08 -19.93
N ARG A 519 -8.29 -2.53 -21.14
CA ARG A 519 -8.43 -1.07 -21.33
C ARG A 519 -9.65 -0.44 -20.62
N SER A 520 -10.68 -1.22 -20.31
CA SER A 520 -11.84 -0.79 -19.53
C SER A 520 -11.69 -1.06 -18.02
N GLY A 521 -10.57 -1.68 -17.61
CA GLY A 521 -10.30 -1.99 -16.22
C GLY A 521 -10.02 -0.72 -15.40
N TRP A 522 -10.38 -0.73 -14.11
CA TRP A 522 -10.24 0.43 -13.24
C TRP A 522 -8.79 0.94 -13.15
N ARG A 523 -7.77 0.09 -13.18
CA ARG A 523 -6.36 0.50 -13.13
C ARG A 523 -5.99 1.44 -14.28
N TRP A 524 -6.39 1.08 -15.50
CA TRP A 524 -6.18 1.97 -16.65
C TRP A 524 -7.04 3.23 -16.56
N ARG A 525 -8.32 3.07 -16.18
CA ARG A 525 -9.24 4.20 -16.10
C ARG A 525 -8.75 5.28 -15.13
N VAL A 526 -8.25 4.90 -13.95
CA VAL A 526 -7.72 5.84 -12.96
C VAL A 526 -6.54 6.65 -13.52
N LEU A 527 -5.59 6.00 -14.20
CA LEU A 527 -4.45 6.65 -14.85
C LEU A 527 -4.87 7.57 -16.00
N LYS A 528 -5.76 7.09 -16.87
CA LYS A 528 -6.24 7.89 -18.01
C LYS A 528 -7.05 9.10 -17.55
N LEU A 529 -7.93 8.92 -16.57
CA LEU A 529 -8.74 10.02 -16.02
C LEU A 529 -7.86 11.09 -15.39
N ARG A 530 -6.72 10.70 -14.79
CA ARG A 530 -5.72 11.66 -14.32
C ARG A 530 -5.18 12.51 -15.47
N ALA A 531 -4.79 11.91 -16.58
CA ALA A 531 -4.30 12.65 -17.75
C ALA A 531 -5.37 13.58 -18.35
N VAL A 532 -6.64 13.14 -18.36
CA VAL A 532 -7.78 13.99 -18.79
C VAL A 532 -7.94 15.18 -17.86
N ILE A 533 -7.86 14.96 -16.54
CA ILE A 533 -7.97 16.03 -15.53
C ILE A 533 -6.82 17.03 -15.70
N ASP A 534 -5.59 16.54 -15.83
CA ASP A 534 -4.42 17.40 -16.02
C ASP A 534 -4.54 18.25 -17.28
N ASP A 535 -4.88 17.67 -18.42
CA ASP A 535 -5.11 18.42 -19.67
C ASP A 535 -6.17 19.50 -19.50
N GLN A 536 -7.31 19.16 -18.91
CA GLN A 536 -8.41 20.11 -18.74
C GLN A 536 -8.08 21.24 -17.76
N LEU A 537 -7.39 20.94 -16.65
CA LEU A 537 -6.97 21.96 -15.69
C LEU A 537 -6.02 22.98 -16.32
N TYR A 538 -5.03 22.50 -17.08
CA TYR A 538 -4.06 23.40 -17.73
C TYR A 538 -4.61 24.11 -18.95
N SER A 539 -5.50 23.47 -19.73
CA SER A 539 -6.06 24.07 -20.95
C SER A 539 -7.14 25.10 -20.65
N THR A 540 -8.03 24.82 -19.67
CA THR A 540 -9.18 25.68 -19.38
C THR A 540 -8.97 26.59 -18.19
N ARG A 541 -8.07 26.20 -17.26
CA ARG A 541 -7.88 26.85 -15.94
C ARG A 541 -9.16 26.88 -15.10
N GLN A 542 -10.08 25.96 -15.35
CA GLN A 542 -11.33 25.82 -14.64
C GLN A 542 -11.26 24.56 -13.77
N LEU A 543 -11.85 24.61 -12.59
CA LEU A 543 -12.01 23.45 -11.72
C LEU A 543 -13.18 22.57 -12.11
N HIS A 544 -14.16 23.19 -12.78
CA HIS A 544 -15.40 22.55 -13.21
C HIS A 544 -15.69 22.91 -14.65
N ASN A 545 -15.90 21.90 -15.43
CA ASN A 545 -16.50 21.94 -16.75
C ASN A 545 -17.05 20.54 -17.04
N PRO A 546 -17.88 20.35 -18.07
CA PRO A 546 -18.53 19.06 -18.32
C PRO A 546 -17.57 17.86 -18.45
N VAL A 547 -16.35 18.09 -18.92
CA VAL A 547 -15.33 17.01 -19.07
C VAL A 547 -14.72 16.66 -17.71
N LEU A 548 -14.33 17.65 -16.92
CA LEU A 548 -13.79 17.44 -15.57
C LEU A 548 -14.83 16.79 -14.66
N ASP A 549 -16.05 17.32 -14.65
CA ASP A 549 -17.13 16.79 -13.79
C ASP A 549 -17.45 15.34 -14.14
N ALA A 550 -17.46 14.98 -15.43
CA ALA A 550 -17.63 13.60 -15.85
C ALA A 550 -16.46 12.70 -15.39
N ALA A 551 -15.22 13.19 -15.49
CA ALA A 551 -14.03 12.46 -15.03
C ALA A 551 -14.07 12.24 -13.51
N TYR A 552 -14.42 13.25 -12.73
CA TYR A 552 -14.57 13.14 -11.28
C TYR A 552 -15.66 12.13 -10.90
N MET A 553 -16.84 12.17 -11.55
CA MET A 553 -17.91 11.24 -11.23
C MET A 553 -17.57 9.79 -11.60
N GLU A 554 -16.80 9.56 -12.65
CA GLU A 554 -16.31 8.22 -12.95
C GLU A 554 -15.34 7.72 -11.85
N LEU A 555 -14.43 8.58 -11.38
CA LEU A 555 -13.53 8.25 -10.27
C LEU A 555 -14.28 8.00 -8.96
N VAL A 556 -15.33 8.78 -8.66
CA VAL A 556 -16.22 8.54 -7.50
C VAL A 556 -16.77 7.12 -7.52
N GLY A 557 -17.27 6.67 -8.68
CA GLY A 557 -17.79 5.31 -8.84
C GLY A 557 -16.70 4.22 -8.71
N ILE A 558 -15.48 4.47 -9.22
CA ILE A 558 -14.34 3.54 -9.09
C ILE A 558 -13.91 3.42 -7.61
N TYR A 559 -13.87 4.55 -6.91
CA TYR A 559 -13.38 4.62 -5.53
C TYR A 559 -14.46 4.36 -4.48
N CYS A 560 -15.70 4.10 -4.87
CA CYS A 560 -16.84 3.97 -3.96
C CYS A 560 -16.95 5.19 -3.01
N ALA A 561 -16.74 6.39 -3.55
CA ALA A 561 -16.55 7.62 -2.78
C ALA A 561 -17.82 8.49 -2.67
N GLU A 562 -19.01 7.93 -2.91
CA GLU A 562 -20.27 8.67 -2.87
C GLU A 562 -20.56 9.25 -1.48
N GLU A 563 -20.24 8.51 -0.40
CA GLU A 563 -20.43 9.00 0.97
C GLU A 563 -19.40 10.06 1.34
N GLN A 564 -18.19 9.90 0.89
CA GLN A 564 -17.12 10.88 1.05
C GLN A 564 -17.48 12.20 0.38
N LEU A 565 -18.04 12.15 -0.83
CA LEU A 565 -18.53 13.32 -1.55
C LEU A 565 -19.63 14.07 -0.78
N LYS A 566 -20.56 13.33 -0.15
CA LYS A 566 -21.60 13.92 0.72
C LYS A 566 -20.99 14.53 1.99
N GLY A 567 -19.95 13.91 2.53
CA GLY A 567 -19.22 14.41 3.70
C GLY A 567 -18.55 15.76 3.44
N VAL A 568 -17.94 15.93 2.27
CA VAL A 568 -17.33 17.21 1.84
C VAL A 568 -18.37 18.33 1.76
N ALA A 569 -19.52 18.06 1.17
CA ALA A 569 -20.60 19.04 1.06
C ALA A 569 -21.10 19.51 2.44
N LYS A 570 -20.90 18.70 3.50
CA LYS A 570 -21.26 19.03 4.89
C LYS A 570 -20.10 19.65 5.69
N GLY A 571 -18.93 19.87 5.07
CA GLY A 571 -17.72 20.36 5.77
C GLY A 571 -16.96 19.29 6.54
N TYR A 572 -17.32 18.02 6.40
CA TYR A 572 -16.54 16.89 6.91
C TYR A 572 -15.66 16.40 5.78
N GLY A 573 -14.41 16.83 5.76
CA GLY A 573 -13.57 16.51 4.67
C GLY A 573 -12.82 15.22 4.85
N GLY A 574 -13.18 14.19 4.14
CA GLY A 574 -12.23 13.15 3.81
C GLY A 574 -11.11 13.70 2.94
N HIS A 575 -9.89 13.28 3.21
CA HIS A 575 -8.67 13.74 2.53
C HIS A 575 -8.59 13.37 1.05
N THR A 576 -9.59 12.71 0.52
CA THR A 576 -9.60 12.09 -0.81
C THR A 576 -10.77 12.55 -1.69
N CYS A 577 -11.41 13.68 -1.35
CA CYS A 577 -12.59 14.14 -2.07
C CYS A 577 -12.30 15.01 -3.28
N PRO A 578 -13.13 14.90 -4.34
CA PRO A 578 -13.09 15.88 -5.42
C PRO A 578 -13.52 17.25 -4.92
N PRO A 579 -13.17 18.31 -5.67
CA PRO A 579 -13.81 19.59 -5.47
C PRO A 579 -15.32 19.43 -5.43
N VAL A 580 -15.99 20.14 -4.50
CA VAL A 580 -17.46 20.14 -4.42
C VAL A 580 -18.01 20.48 -5.79
N LEU A 581 -18.82 19.61 -6.36
CA LEU A 581 -19.44 19.86 -7.65
C LEU A 581 -20.40 21.07 -7.55
N PRO A 582 -20.51 21.93 -8.58
CA PRO A 582 -21.21 23.22 -8.50
C PRO A 582 -22.68 23.16 -8.10
N ASN A 583 -23.29 22.00 -8.04
CA ASN A 583 -24.72 21.80 -7.81
C ASN A 583 -25.04 20.85 -6.66
N GLN A 584 -24.13 20.65 -5.73
CA GLN A 584 -24.36 19.86 -4.51
C GLN A 584 -24.48 20.70 -3.25
#